data_c846cefe47649cfc9542bb6b6c34d9a7
#
_entry.id   c846cefe47649cfc9542bb6b6c34d9a7
#
_cell.length_a   1.000
_cell.length_b   1.000
_cell.length_c   1.000
_cell.angle_alpha   90.00
_cell.angle_beta   90.00
_cell.angle_gamma   90.00
#
_symmetry.space_group_name_H-M   'P 1'
#
loop_
_entity.id
_entity.type
_entity.pdbx_description
1 polymer ?
#
loop_
_entity_poly.entity_id
_entity_poly.type
_entity_poly.pdbx_seq_one_letter_code
_entity_poly.pdbx_strand_id
1 'polypeptide(L)'
;MYDRGYMLKALGGKEWMLGKRKQNVLNVSVKYTLQGGLRHTPIDVAAMKANVAEGIIADQPIYKEDEAMSLQFSPTSILDLTVSYKINCKKVSHTIAFEGVNILQHETPYAERFDFGTGQLRIDKSGISLPNIFYRIDF
;
A
#
# COMPACT_ATOMS: atom_id res chain seq x y z
N MET A 1 2.50 -16.41 9.12
CA MET A 1 1.55 -16.61 8.02
C MET A 1 0.84 -15.28 7.77
N TYR A 2 0.88 -14.73 6.56
CA TYR A 2 0.31 -13.41 6.27
C TYR A 2 -1.18 -13.54 5.90
N ASP A 3 -2.01 -13.92 6.86
CA ASP A 3 -3.45 -14.01 6.65
C ASP A 3 -4.10 -12.63 6.73
N ARG A 4 -4.70 -12.20 5.61
CA ARG A 4 -5.47 -10.95 5.50
C ARG A 4 -6.98 -11.20 5.44
N GLY A 5 -7.41 -12.46 5.36
CA GLY A 5 -8.80 -12.85 5.24
C GLY A 5 -9.41 -12.62 3.86
N TYR A 6 -9.25 -11.45 3.26
CA TYR A 6 -9.79 -11.13 1.93
C TYR A 6 -8.96 -10.12 1.17
N MET A 7 -9.10 -10.17 -0.15
CA MET A 7 -8.57 -9.18 -1.09
C MET A 7 -9.54 -8.99 -2.25
N LEU A 8 -9.96 -7.76 -2.48
CA LEU A 8 -10.78 -7.36 -3.62
C LEU A 8 -9.95 -6.43 -4.50
N LYS A 9 -9.96 -6.70 -5.81
CA LYS A 9 -9.34 -5.80 -6.81
C LYS A 9 -10.36 -5.45 -7.86
N ALA A 10 -10.50 -4.15 -8.14
CA ALA A 10 -11.29 -3.62 -9.24
C ALA A 10 -10.36 -2.85 -10.19
N LEU A 11 -10.50 -3.11 -11.48
CA LEU A 11 -9.76 -2.45 -12.54
C LEU A 11 -10.75 -1.86 -13.52
N GLY A 12 -10.57 -0.60 -13.86
CA GLY A 12 -11.37 0.09 -14.88
C GLY A 12 -10.49 1.03 -15.69
N GLY A 13 -10.83 1.19 -16.96
CA GLY A 13 -10.10 2.11 -17.81
C GLY A 13 -10.90 2.50 -19.03
N LYS A 14 -10.47 3.59 -19.66
CA LYS A 14 -11.06 4.07 -20.89
C LYS A 14 -10.01 4.63 -21.83
N GLU A 15 -10.19 4.33 -23.10
CA GLU A 15 -9.36 4.84 -24.18
C GLU A 15 -10.17 5.81 -25.04
N TRP A 16 -9.50 6.88 -25.47
CA TRP A 16 -10.04 7.84 -26.41
C TRP A 16 -9.09 7.97 -27.59
N MET A 17 -9.63 7.82 -28.79
CA MET A 17 -8.90 8.10 -30.01
C MET A 17 -8.97 9.60 -30.32
N LEU A 18 -7.81 10.25 -30.36
CA LEU A 18 -7.67 11.69 -30.52
C LEU A 18 -6.93 12.05 -31.82
N GLY A 19 -7.04 13.32 -32.22
CA GLY A 19 -6.43 13.86 -33.43
C GLY A 19 -7.33 13.77 -34.67
N LYS A 20 -7.01 14.55 -35.70
CA LYS A 20 -7.82 14.67 -36.93
C LYS A 20 -8.03 13.33 -37.66
N ARG A 21 -7.09 12.39 -37.54
CA ARG A 21 -7.17 11.05 -38.13
C ARG A 21 -7.45 9.95 -37.09
N LYS A 22 -7.80 10.32 -35.84
CA LYS A 22 -8.02 9.39 -34.72
C LYS A 22 -6.84 8.42 -34.51
N GLN A 23 -5.64 8.90 -34.74
CA GLN A 23 -4.43 8.07 -34.69
C GLN A 23 -3.72 8.10 -33.35
N ASN A 24 -4.03 9.07 -32.48
CA ASN A 24 -3.46 9.17 -31.15
C ASN A 24 -4.40 8.55 -30.14
N VAL A 25 -3.85 7.97 -29.09
CA VAL A 25 -4.64 7.28 -28.07
C VAL A 25 -4.31 7.87 -26.71
N LEU A 26 -5.33 8.37 -26.03
CA LEU A 26 -5.28 8.67 -24.60
C LEU A 26 -5.90 7.50 -23.84
N ASN A 27 -5.14 6.90 -22.94
CA ASN A 27 -5.63 5.86 -22.04
C ASN A 27 -5.60 6.37 -20.61
N VAL A 28 -6.68 6.16 -19.87
CA VAL A 28 -6.76 6.41 -18.44
C VAL A 28 -7.26 5.13 -17.78
N SER A 29 -6.51 4.59 -16.85
CA SER A 29 -6.91 3.40 -16.09
C SER A 29 -6.72 3.63 -14.60
N VAL A 30 -7.62 3.02 -13.83
CA VAL A 30 -7.65 3.09 -12.38
C VAL A 30 -7.69 1.67 -11.84
N LYS A 31 -6.87 1.37 -10.84
CA LYS A 31 -6.90 0.12 -10.10
C LYS A 31 -7.17 0.42 -8.63
N TYR A 32 -8.22 -0.16 -8.11
CA TYR A 32 -8.55 -0.10 -6.70
C TYR A 32 -8.30 -1.47 -6.06
N THR A 33 -7.56 -1.48 -4.96
CA THR A 33 -7.29 -2.68 -4.17
C THR A 33 -7.78 -2.46 -2.75
N LEU A 34 -8.71 -3.29 -2.30
CA LEU A 34 -9.15 -3.37 -0.90
C LEU A 34 -8.69 -4.72 -0.34
N GLN A 35 -8.00 -4.70 0.79
CA GLN A 35 -7.54 -5.92 1.44
C GLN A 35 -7.72 -5.84 2.95
N GLY A 36 -8.00 -6.97 3.58
CA GLY A 36 -8.07 -7.08 5.04
C GLY A 36 -6.72 -6.76 5.68
N GLY A 37 -6.75 -6.33 6.93
CA GLY A 37 -5.54 -6.09 7.70
C GLY A 37 -4.78 -7.38 8.00
N LEU A 38 -3.50 -7.27 8.31
CA LEU A 38 -2.71 -8.40 8.80
C LEU A 38 -3.20 -8.82 10.18
N ARG A 39 -3.24 -10.13 10.42
CA ARG A 39 -3.44 -10.66 11.78
C ARG A 39 -2.14 -10.59 12.56
N HIS A 40 -2.24 -10.33 13.85
CA HIS A 40 -1.11 -10.28 14.75
C HIS A 40 -1.49 -10.79 16.13
N THR A 41 -0.47 -11.19 16.87
CA THR A 41 -0.57 -11.54 18.29
C THR A 41 -0.41 -10.27 19.11
N PRO A 42 -1.30 -9.98 20.06
CA PRO A 42 -1.17 -8.78 20.88
C PRO A 42 0.08 -8.83 21.77
N ILE A 43 0.66 -7.66 22.02
CA ILE A 43 1.76 -7.49 22.94
C ILE A 43 1.22 -7.54 24.39
N ASP A 44 1.88 -8.27 25.26
CA ASP A 44 1.60 -8.26 26.70
C ASP A 44 2.14 -6.98 27.34
N VAL A 45 1.31 -5.97 27.41
CA VAL A 45 1.64 -4.66 27.98
C VAL A 45 1.99 -4.76 29.47
N ALA A 46 1.39 -5.71 30.21
CA ALA A 46 1.66 -5.88 31.64
C ALA A 46 3.07 -6.44 31.85
N ALA A 47 3.42 -7.48 31.08
CA ALA A 47 4.77 -8.07 31.13
C ALA A 47 5.82 -7.06 30.66
N MET A 48 5.54 -6.28 29.61
CA MET A 48 6.44 -5.23 29.12
C MET A 48 6.69 -4.16 30.17
N LYS A 49 5.65 -3.70 30.86
CA LYS A 49 5.77 -2.71 31.95
C LYS A 49 6.53 -3.26 33.17
N ALA A 50 6.34 -4.52 33.49
CA ALA A 50 7.09 -5.18 34.59
C ALA A 50 8.59 -5.19 34.27
N ASN A 51 8.99 -5.58 33.07
CA ASN A 51 10.38 -5.56 32.63
C ASN A 51 10.99 -4.15 32.71
N VAL A 52 10.24 -3.13 32.27
CA VAL A 52 10.70 -1.73 32.37
C VAL A 52 10.93 -1.33 33.83
N ALA A 53 10.04 -1.73 34.75
CA ALA A 53 10.18 -1.44 36.17
C ALA A 53 11.42 -2.12 36.80
N GLU A 54 11.83 -3.25 36.25
CA GLU A 54 13.05 -3.99 36.65
C GLU A 54 14.31 -3.48 35.93
N GLY A 55 14.19 -2.47 35.07
CA GLY A 55 15.30 -1.93 34.27
C GLY A 55 15.71 -2.81 33.09
N ILE A 56 14.87 -3.76 32.71
CA ILE A 56 15.09 -4.66 31.59
C ILE A 56 14.48 -4.05 30.33
N ILE A 57 15.33 -3.63 29.40
CA ILE A 57 14.88 -3.22 28.07
C ILE A 57 15.02 -4.44 27.15
N ALA A 58 13.91 -5.09 26.87
CA ALA A 58 13.89 -6.24 25.97
C ALA A 58 14.02 -5.79 24.51
N ASP A 59 14.92 -6.42 23.75
CA ASP A 59 15.09 -6.15 22.31
C ASP A 59 13.84 -6.56 21.49
N GLN A 60 13.04 -7.45 22.05
CA GLN A 60 11.83 -7.96 21.39
C GLN A 60 10.62 -7.83 22.32
N PRO A 61 9.43 -7.54 21.75
CA PRO A 61 8.21 -7.49 22.54
C PRO A 61 7.80 -8.87 23.06
N ILE A 62 7.22 -8.90 24.26
CA ILE A 62 6.59 -10.09 24.83
C ILE A 62 5.17 -10.14 24.29
N TYR A 63 4.80 -11.27 23.70
CA TYR A 63 3.49 -11.50 23.13
C TYR A 63 2.63 -12.37 24.04
N LYS A 64 1.31 -12.18 24.00
CA LYS A 64 0.35 -13.08 24.63
C LYS A 64 0.20 -14.33 23.77
N GLU A 65 0.86 -15.41 24.10
CA GLU A 65 0.88 -16.65 23.32
C GLU A 65 -0.51 -17.34 23.26
N ASP A 66 -1.31 -17.19 24.30
CA ASP A 66 -2.70 -17.70 24.38
C ASP A 66 -3.66 -16.98 23.43
N GLU A 67 -3.31 -15.76 23.02
CA GLU A 67 -4.05 -14.95 22.08
C GLU A 67 -3.38 -14.88 20.68
N ALA A 68 -2.66 -15.94 20.27
CA ALA A 68 -1.92 -15.94 19.02
C ALA A 68 -2.81 -15.61 17.81
N MET A 69 -2.41 -14.59 17.01
CA MET A 69 -3.11 -14.12 15.80
C MET A 69 -4.58 -13.71 16.03
N SER A 70 -4.96 -13.36 17.27
CA SER A 70 -6.34 -12.99 17.62
C SER A 70 -6.75 -11.61 17.12
N LEU A 71 -5.82 -10.67 17.02
CA LEU A 71 -6.09 -9.32 16.56
C LEU A 71 -5.85 -9.15 15.04
N GLN A 72 -6.53 -8.18 14.47
CA GLN A 72 -6.38 -7.84 13.05
C GLN A 72 -6.29 -6.32 12.90
N PHE A 73 -5.33 -5.85 12.13
CA PHE A 73 -5.22 -4.43 11.78
C PHE A 73 -6.41 -3.98 10.92
N SER A 74 -6.58 -2.68 10.82
CA SER A 74 -7.60 -2.11 9.92
C SER A 74 -7.33 -2.49 8.45
N PRO A 75 -8.40 -2.64 7.65
CA PRO A 75 -8.28 -2.88 6.22
C PRO A 75 -7.51 -1.76 5.52
N THR A 76 -6.86 -2.13 4.42
CA THR A 76 -6.10 -1.21 3.57
C THR A 76 -6.78 -1.02 2.23
N SER A 77 -6.91 0.23 1.78
CA SER A 77 -7.40 0.57 0.45
C SER A 77 -6.34 1.34 -0.34
N ILE A 78 -6.01 0.86 -1.52
CA ILE A 78 -4.99 1.44 -2.39
C ILE A 78 -5.65 1.81 -3.72
N LEU A 79 -5.45 3.05 -4.16
CA LEU A 79 -5.89 3.53 -5.46
C LEU A 79 -4.67 3.87 -6.31
N ASP A 80 -4.55 3.18 -7.44
CA ASP A 80 -3.52 3.43 -8.45
C ASP A 80 -4.16 4.06 -9.68
N LEU A 81 -3.47 5.02 -10.29
CA LEU A 81 -3.90 5.71 -11.51
C LEU A 81 -2.81 5.60 -12.56
N THR A 82 -3.19 5.23 -13.78
CA THR A 82 -2.30 5.29 -14.93
C THR A 82 -2.93 6.15 -16.02
N VAL A 83 -2.17 7.11 -16.52
CA VAL A 83 -2.55 7.94 -17.66
C VAL A 83 -1.45 7.82 -18.70
N SER A 84 -1.80 7.41 -19.92
CA SER A 84 -0.84 7.32 -21.02
C SER A 84 -1.37 8.00 -22.28
N TYR A 85 -0.46 8.64 -23.00
CA TYR A 85 -0.76 9.26 -24.29
C TYR A 85 0.19 8.72 -25.35
N LYS A 86 -0.39 8.06 -26.36
CA LYS A 86 0.34 7.51 -27.51
C LYS A 86 0.10 8.36 -28.73
N ILE A 87 1.17 8.86 -29.33
CA ILE A 87 1.19 9.61 -30.58
C ILE A 87 1.71 8.66 -31.67
N ASN A 88 0.86 8.33 -32.63
CA ASN A 88 1.23 7.48 -33.74
C ASN A 88 1.61 8.32 -34.96
N CYS A 89 2.87 8.27 -35.36
CA CYS A 89 3.41 8.84 -36.59
C CYS A 89 3.55 7.76 -37.66
N LYS A 90 3.89 8.13 -38.90
CA LYS A 90 3.96 7.18 -40.04
C LYS A 90 4.96 6.04 -39.86
N LYS A 91 6.08 6.26 -39.16
CA LYS A 91 7.16 5.29 -38.97
C LYS A 91 7.47 4.98 -37.51
N VAL A 92 7.06 5.84 -36.62
CA VAL A 92 7.44 5.79 -35.21
C VAL A 92 6.22 6.12 -34.36
N SER A 93 6.07 5.50 -33.22
CA SER A 93 5.10 5.92 -32.21
C SER A 93 5.78 6.32 -30.92
N HIS A 94 5.24 7.34 -30.27
CA HIS A 94 5.73 7.88 -29.02
C HIS A 94 4.67 7.68 -27.94
N THR A 95 5.05 7.12 -26.80
CA THR A 95 4.16 6.96 -25.65
C THR A 95 4.76 7.67 -24.45
N ILE A 96 3.99 8.57 -23.88
CA ILE A 96 4.29 9.20 -22.58
C ILE A 96 3.26 8.65 -21.61
N ALA A 97 3.70 8.17 -20.44
CA ALA A 97 2.79 7.71 -19.42
C ALA A 97 3.20 8.21 -18.03
N PHE A 98 2.17 8.47 -17.24
CA PHE A 98 2.25 8.75 -15.81
C PHE A 98 1.55 7.62 -15.06
N GLU A 99 2.24 7.07 -14.06
CA GLU A 99 1.70 6.06 -13.15
C GLU A 99 1.82 6.58 -11.72
N GLY A 100 0.70 6.65 -11.03
CA GLY A 100 0.66 6.97 -9.60
C GLY A 100 0.20 5.75 -8.81
N VAL A 101 1.07 5.23 -7.95
CA VAL A 101 0.75 4.15 -7.01
C VAL A 101 0.33 4.77 -5.69
N ASN A 102 -0.77 4.28 -5.11
CA ASN A 102 -1.32 4.76 -3.84
C ASN A 102 -1.52 6.30 -3.83
N ILE A 103 -2.21 6.82 -4.84
CA ILE A 103 -2.41 8.27 -5.02
C ILE A 103 -3.16 8.93 -3.86
N LEU A 104 -3.90 8.15 -3.06
CA LEU A 104 -4.59 8.63 -1.86
C LEU A 104 -3.69 8.62 -0.62
N GLN A 105 -2.44 8.19 -0.73
CA GLN A 105 -1.46 8.09 0.37
C GLN A 105 -1.99 7.32 1.57
N HIS A 106 -2.79 6.26 1.32
CA HIS A 106 -3.34 5.46 2.39
C HIS A 106 -2.22 4.71 3.12
N GLU A 107 -2.18 4.86 4.44
CA GLU A 107 -1.21 4.18 5.30
C GLU A 107 -1.73 2.82 5.72
N THR A 108 -0.93 1.79 5.48
CA THR A 108 -1.19 0.40 5.87
C THR A 108 -0.53 0.10 7.20
N PRO A 109 -1.28 -0.28 8.23
CA PRO A 109 -0.69 -0.75 9.47
C PRO A 109 -0.04 -2.12 9.27
N TYR A 110 1.17 -2.30 9.81
CA TYR A 110 1.94 -3.53 9.63
C TYR A 110 2.57 -4.10 10.89
N ALA A 111 2.73 -3.30 11.94
CA ALA A 111 3.30 -3.75 13.21
C ALA A 111 2.69 -3.01 14.40
N GLU A 112 2.61 -3.72 15.52
CA GLU A 112 2.34 -3.14 16.83
C GLU A 112 3.66 -3.09 17.60
N ARG A 113 3.94 -1.99 18.27
CA ARG A 113 5.13 -1.80 19.08
C ARG A 113 4.79 -1.25 20.46
N PHE A 114 5.58 -1.65 21.44
CA PHE A 114 5.53 -1.05 22.77
C PHE A 114 6.50 0.14 22.83
N ASP A 115 5.99 1.31 23.20
CA ASP A 115 6.78 2.51 23.41
C ASP A 115 7.25 2.57 24.87
N PHE A 116 8.54 2.35 25.07
CA PHE A 116 9.16 2.35 26.39
C PHE A 116 9.13 3.71 27.08
N GLY A 117 9.06 4.80 26.33
CA GLY A 117 8.99 6.15 26.88
C GLY A 117 7.64 6.50 27.46
N THR A 118 6.57 6.04 26.82
CA THR A 118 5.19 6.35 27.22
C THR A 118 4.49 5.19 27.91
N GLY A 119 5.03 3.97 27.81
CA GLY A 119 4.40 2.74 28.30
C GLY A 119 3.12 2.35 27.57
N GLN A 120 2.95 2.81 26.33
CA GLN A 120 1.76 2.58 25.51
C GLN A 120 2.10 1.79 24.25
N LEU A 121 1.08 1.20 23.63
CA LEU A 121 1.19 0.57 22.33
C LEU A 121 1.11 1.62 21.21
N ARG A 122 1.95 1.45 20.21
CA ARG A 122 1.93 2.23 18.97
C ARG A 122 1.78 1.30 17.78
N ILE A 123 0.95 1.70 16.82
CA ILE A 123 0.80 0.99 15.55
C ILE A 123 1.68 1.68 14.51
N ASP A 124 2.64 0.93 13.99
CA ASP A 124 3.47 1.38 12.88
C ASP A 124 2.70 1.18 11.57
N LYS A 125 2.74 2.22 10.74
CA LYS A 125 2.07 2.25 9.44
C LYS A 125 3.06 2.60 8.35
N SER A 126 2.81 2.15 7.15
CA SER A 126 3.57 2.50 5.96
C SER A 126 2.62 2.82 4.82
N GLY A 127 2.86 3.94 4.15
CA GLY A 127 2.09 4.37 2.99
C GLY A 127 3.01 5.11 2.03
N ILE A 128 3.53 4.40 1.04
CA ILE A 128 4.37 5.01 0.00
C ILE A 128 3.48 5.34 -1.18
N SER A 129 3.48 6.61 -1.60
CA SER A 129 2.92 7.06 -2.87
C SER A 129 4.08 7.26 -3.84
N LEU A 130 4.05 6.57 -4.97
CA LEU A 130 5.13 6.61 -5.96
C LEU A 130 4.58 7.12 -7.29
N PRO A 131 4.92 8.37 -7.67
CA PRO A 131 4.74 8.83 -9.03
C PRO A 131 5.86 8.29 -9.92
N ASN A 132 5.50 7.77 -11.08
CA ASN A 132 6.41 7.31 -12.11
C ASN A 132 6.03 7.94 -13.45
N ILE A 133 7.02 8.41 -14.20
CA ILE A 133 6.83 8.93 -15.55
C ILE A 133 7.76 8.18 -16.47
N PHE A 134 7.24 7.65 -17.56
CA PHE A 134 8.06 7.01 -18.57
C PHE A 134 7.74 7.48 -19.99
N TYR A 135 8.73 7.38 -20.82
CA TYR A 135 8.65 7.67 -22.24
C TYR A 135 9.19 6.50 -23.04
N ARG A 136 8.44 6.07 -24.08
CA ARG A 136 8.79 4.98 -24.96
C ARG A 136 8.66 5.40 -26.40
N ILE A 137 9.60 4.94 -27.22
CA ILE A 137 9.58 5.06 -28.68
C ILE A 137 9.50 3.66 -29.26
N ASP A 138 8.54 3.42 -30.14
CA ASP A 138 8.39 2.19 -30.90
C ASP A 138 8.63 2.50 -32.40
N PHE A 139 9.56 1.78 -33.06
CA PHE A 139 9.96 1.96 -34.46
C PHE A 139 9.25 0.98 -35.39
#